data_48bc3878cc5009979ce4ef54c8efa1ca
#
_entry.id   48bc3878cc5009979ce4ef54c8efa1ca
#
_cell.length_a   1.000
_cell.length_b   1.000
_cell.length_c   1.000
_cell.angle_alpha   90.00
_cell.angle_beta   90.00
_cell.angle_gamma   90.00
#
_symmetry.space_group_name_H-M   'P 1'
#
loop_
_entity.id
_entity.type
_entity.pdbx_description
1 polymer ?
#
loop_
_entity_poly.entity_id
_entity_poly.type
_entity_poly.pdbx_seq_one_letter_code
_entity_poly.pdbx_strand_id
1 'polypeptide(L)'
;MTATPTGRMKAAAALLCLLAACGKSGAPGTSAARCPRPQGIVSVGEPIPAGCTLERLDGGVVRLVDLKGKPAVINFWAAWCTYCIAEMPEFQKAYASFGDRVSFVGADLLGIKGETEAVAKTFAARTGVRYPLVYDPGAVLYGHFSAQLVMPVTIFVRSDGIVAFRQFGPLTEAKIRDLVRTKLGVA
;
A
#
# COMPACT_ATOMS: atom_id res chain seq x y z
N MET A 1 -87.29 -28.90 -23.31
CA MET A 1 -87.97 -27.93 -22.43
C MET A 1 -87.06 -27.61 -21.26
N THR A 2 -86.88 -26.34 -21.02
CA THR A 2 -86.51 -25.66 -19.78
C THR A 2 -85.04 -25.93 -19.29
N ALA A 3 -84.25 -25.00 -19.49
CA ALA A 3 -83.93 -23.76 -18.76
C ALA A 3 -82.77 -23.91 -17.78
N THR A 4 -81.73 -23.16 -18.11
CA THR A 4 -80.56 -22.77 -17.26
C THR A 4 -81.01 -22.07 -15.99
N PRO A 5 -80.13 -22.06 -14.94
CA PRO A 5 -79.54 -20.75 -14.73
C PRO A 5 -78.03 -20.77 -14.31
N THR A 6 -77.46 -19.73 -14.77
CA THR A 6 -76.14 -19.10 -14.48
C THR A 6 -75.81 -18.95 -13.02
N GLY A 7 -74.64 -19.44 -12.65
CA GLY A 7 -73.97 -19.09 -11.38
C GLY A 7 -72.63 -18.36 -11.64
N ARG A 8 -72.66 -17.07 -11.36
CA ARG A 8 -71.45 -16.20 -11.45
C ARG A 8 -70.50 -16.50 -10.29
N MET A 9 -69.36 -17.15 -10.56
CA MET A 9 -68.25 -17.20 -9.61
C MET A 9 -67.39 -15.97 -9.74
N LYS A 10 -67.37 -15.19 -8.67
CA LYS A 10 -66.49 -14.03 -8.53
C LYS A 10 -65.06 -14.55 -8.30
N ALA A 11 -64.16 -14.30 -9.24
CA ALA A 11 -62.72 -14.51 -9.07
C ALA A 11 -62.18 -13.41 -8.16
N ALA A 12 -61.72 -13.81 -6.96
CA ALA A 12 -60.94 -12.95 -6.09
C ALA A 12 -59.49 -12.98 -6.56
N ALA A 13 -59.03 -11.91 -7.16
CA ALA A 13 -57.63 -11.73 -7.51
C ALA A 13 -56.82 -11.47 -6.24
N ALA A 14 -56.07 -12.46 -5.78
CA ALA A 14 -55.09 -12.26 -4.74
C ALA A 14 -53.82 -11.62 -5.35
N LEU A 15 -53.64 -10.34 -5.05
CA LEU A 15 -52.45 -9.57 -5.43
C LEU A 15 -51.26 -9.97 -4.54
N LEU A 16 -50.41 -10.84 -5.05
CA LEU A 16 -49.22 -11.27 -4.38
C LEU A 16 -48.13 -10.19 -4.53
N CYS A 17 -47.96 -9.31 -3.53
CA CYS A 17 -46.87 -8.37 -3.47
C CYS A 17 -45.56 -9.14 -3.23
N LEU A 18 -44.81 -9.39 -4.29
CA LEU A 18 -43.42 -9.81 -4.21
C LEU A 18 -42.57 -8.61 -3.74
N LEU A 19 -42.28 -8.55 -2.45
CA LEU A 19 -41.23 -7.69 -1.91
C LEU A 19 -39.88 -8.22 -2.40
N ALA A 20 -39.40 -7.67 -3.50
CA ALA A 20 -38.01 -7.85 -3.91
C ALA A 20 -37.12 -7.14 -2.89
N ALA A 21 -36.63 -7.90 -1.90
CA ALA A 21 -35.53 -7.45 -1.04
C ALA A 21 -34.29 -7.33 -1.91
N CYS A 22 -34.01 -6.13 -2.39
CA CYS A 22 -32.67 -5.77 -2.90
C CYS A 22 -31.67 -5.86 -1.76
N GLY A 23 -31.19 -7.07 -1.48
CA GLY A 23 -30.01 -7.28 -0.69
C GLY A 23 -28.84 -6.63 -1.43
N LYS A 24 -28.42 -5.45 -0.99
CA LYS A 24 -27.09 -4.93 -1.33
C LYS A 24 -26.07 -5.87 -0.73
N SER A 25 -25.65 -6.88 -1.49
CA SER A 25 -24.43 -7.59 -1.25
C SER A 25 -23.30 -6.57 -1.43
N GLY A 26 -22.92 -5.90 -0.34
CA GLY A 26 -21.67 -5.16 -0.29
C GLY A 26 -20.55 -6.20 -0.46
N ALA A 27 -20.05 -6.35 -1.67
CA ALA A 27 -18.77 -7.00 -1.86
C ALA A 27 -17.77 -6.30 -0.94
N PRO A 28 -16.90 -7.07 -0.23
CA PRO A 28 -15.82 -6.44 0.52
C PRO A 28 -15.04 -5.60 -0.50
N GLY A 29 -15.12 -4.27 -0.34
CA GLY A 29 -14.43 -3.34 -1.23
C GLY A 29 -12.96 -3.66 -1.14
N THR A 30 -12.42 -4.25 -2.18
CA THR A 30 -10.99 -4.27 -2.43
C THR A 30 -10.55 -2.82 -2.40
N SER A 31 -9.87 -2.43 -1.32
CA SER A 31 -9.27 -1.11 -1.21
C SER A 31 -8.10 -1.10 -2.18
N ALA A 32 -8.41 -0.93 -3.46
CA ALA A 32 -7.39 -0.88 -4.50
C ALA A 32 -6.35 0.17 -4.13
N ALA A 33 -5.08 -0.19 -4.25
CA ALA A 33 -3.98 0.74 -4.07
C ALA A 33 -4.25 2.03 -4.86
N ARG A 34 -4.25 3.15 -4.17
CA ARG A 34 -4.53 4.47 -4.76
C ARG A 34 -3.45 5.43 -4.34
N CYS A 35 -2.80 6.01 -5.32
CA CYS A 35 -1.85 7.09 -5.10
C CYS A 35 -2.12 8.16 -6.15
N PRO A 36 -2.24 9.44 -5.78
CA PRO A 36 -2.33 10.51 -6.77
C PRO A 36 -1.12 10.46 -7.69
N ARG A 37 -1.32 10.77 -8.97
CA ARG A 37 -0.19 10.87 -9.91
C ARG A 37 0.73 12.02 -9.48
N PRO A 38 2.06 11.85 -9.54
CA PRO A 38 2.99 12.91 -9.20
C PRO A 38 2.80 14.10 -10.16
N GLN A 39 2.74 15.30 -9.59
CA GLN A 39 2.74 16.56 -10.34
C GLN A 39 4.13 17.21 -10.33
N GLY A 40 5.09 16.59 -9.65
CA GLY A 40 6.47 17.01 -9.49
C GLY A 40 7.18 16.09 -8.52
N ILE A 41 8.45 16.35 -8.28
CA ILE A 41 9.27 15.60 -7.34
C ILE A 41 9.18 16.27 -5.97
N VAL A 42 8.73 15.51 -4.98
CA VAL A 42 8.73 15.93 -3.57
C VAL A 42 10.17 16.11 -3.09
N SER A 43 10.49 17.31 -2.67
CA SER A 43 11.82 17.68 -2.18
C SER A 43 11.98 17.42 -0.68
N VAL A 44 13.22 17.41 -0.21
CA VAL A 44 13.49 17.46 1.23
C VAL A 44 12.90 18.76 1.80
N GLY A 45 12.18 18.68 2.90
CA GLY A 45 11.42 19.76 3.50
C GLY A 45 9.96 19.84 3.08
N GLU A 46 9.52 19.03 2.10
CA GLU A 46 8.13 18.98 1.64
C GLU A 46 7.38 17.75 2.23
N PRO A 47 6.04 17.81 2.31
CA PRO A 47 5.24 16.71 2.83
C PRO A 47 5.19 15.53 1.85
N ILE A 48 5.14 14.30 2.39
CA ILE A 48 4.87 13.10 1.59
C ILE A 48 3.44 13.15 1.00
N PRO A 49 3.16 12.42 -0.11
CA PRO A 49 1.83 12.39 -0.73
C PRO A 49 0.83 11.63 0.15
N ALA A 50 0.23 12.33 1.12
CA ALA A 50 -0.66 11.76 2.14
C ALA A 50 -1.89 11.02 1.58
N GLY A 51 -2.29 11.30 0.35
CA GLY A 51 -3.41 10.62 -0.33
C GLY A 51 -3.10 9.21 -0.82
N CYS A 52 -1.88 8.71 -0.66
CA CYS A 52 -1.51 7.35 -1.07
C CYS A 52 -2.01 6.30 -0.07
N THR A 53 -2.67 5.27 -0.60
CA THR A 53 -3.04 4.03 0.07
C THR A 53 -2.47 2.87 -0.74
N LEU A 54 -1.71 2.00 -0.12
CA LEU A 54 -0.98 0.91 -0.76
C LEU A 54 -1.40 -0.43 -0.13
N GLU A 55 -1.61 -1.44 -0.97
CA GLU A 55 -1.92 -2.79 -0.51
C GLU A 55 -0.65 -3.50 0.00
N ARG A 56 -0.78 -4.22 1.10
CA ARG A 56 0.32 -5.01 1.67
C ARG A 56 0.41 -6.37 0.97
N LEU A 57 1.61 -6.90 0.86
CA LEU A 57 1.85 -8.23 0.30
C LEU A 57 1.20 -9.35 1.13
N ASP A 58 1.05 -9.14 2.45
CA ASP A 58 0.45 -10.07 3.42
C ASP A 58 -1.03 -9.77 3.73
N GLY A 59 -1.63 -8.84 3.01
CA GLY A 59 -3.01 -8.38 3.17
C GLY A 59 -3.15 -7.12 4.03
N GLY A 60 -4.25 -6.43 3.82
CA GLY A 60 -4.48 -5.11 4.41
C GLY A 60 -3.85 -3.97 3.62
N VAL A 61 -3.75 -2.81 4.23
CA VAL A 61 -3.28 -1.58 3.58
C VAL A 61 -2.36 -0.76 4.47
N VAL A 62 -1.50 0.04 3.84
CA VAL A 62 -0.77 1.14 4.46
C VAL A 62 -1.25 2.44 3.82
N ARG A 63 -1.75 3.37 4.63
CA ARG A 63 -2.08 4.73 4.19
C ARG A 63 -0.96 5.66 4.63
N LEU A 64 -0.39 6.43 3.71
CA LEU A 64 0.73 7.31 4.07
C LEU A 64 0.34 8.39 5.09
N VAL A 65 -0.94 8.79 5.13
CA VAL A 65 -1.44 9.71 6.16
C VAL A 65 -1.29 9.15 7.58
N ASP A 66 -1.37 7.83 7.75
CA ASP A 66 -1.25 7.16 9.06
C ASP A 66 0.20 7.08 9.56
N LEU A 67 1.18 7.41 8.72
CA LEU A 67 2.58 7.52 9.15
C LEU A 67 2.84 8.79 9.97
N LYS A 68 1.92 9.77 9.98
CA LYS A 68 2.05 10.95 10.84
C LYS A 68 1.97 10.57 12.32
N GLY A 69 2.73 11.28 13.14
CA GLY A 69 2.86 11.00 14.57
C GLY A 69 4.07 10.12 14.91
N LYS A 70 4.60 9.37 13.94
CA LYS A 70 5.77 8.51 14.09
C LYS A 70 6.70 8.73 12.89
N PRO A 71 8.02 8.88 13.09
CA PRO A 71 8.96 8.94 11.97
C PRO A 71 8.85 7.68 11.11
N ALA A 72 9.13 7.81 9.81
CA ALA A 72 9.04 6.68 8.90
C ALA A 72 10.24 6.56 7.96
N VAL A 73 10.51 5.33 7.53
CA VAL A 73 11.49 4.97 6.49
C VAL A 73 10.74 4.21 5.41
N ILE A 74 10.71 4.77 4.20
CA ILE A 74 10.07 4.15 3.03
C ILE A 74 11.19 3.75 2.07
N ASN A 75 11.38 2.45 1.88
CA ASN A 75 12.39 1.89 0.98
C ASN A 75 11.71 1.33 -0.27
N PHE A 76 12.15 1.76 -1.44
CA PHE A 76 11.66 1.24 -2.71
C PHE A 76 12.54 0.10 -3.19
N TRP A 77 11.90 -1.01 -3.58
CA TRP A 77 12.57 -2.25 -3.97
C TRP A 77 11.86 -2.96 -5.12
N ALA A 78 12.51 -3.95 -5.70
CA ALA A 78 11.92 -4.92 -6.63
C ALA A 78 12.77 -6.20 -6.64
N ALA A 79 12.18 -7.34 -6.96
CA ALA A 79 12.88 -8.62 -6.95
C ALA A 79 13.96 -8.74 -8.06
N TRP A 80 13.90 -7.93 -9.12
CA TRP A 80 14.94 -7.84 -10.14
C TRP A 80 16.11 -6.91 -9.76
N CYS A 81 16.00 -6.15 -8.66
CA CYS A 81 17.00 -5.17 -8.24
C CYS A 81 18.03 -5.80 -7.31
N THR A 82 19.18 -6.18 -7.82
CA THR A 82 20.25 -6.86 -7.07
C THR A 82 20.69 -6.09 -5.81
N TYR A 83 20.83 -4.77 -5.90
CA TYR A 83 21.21 -3.93 -4.75
C TYR A 83 20.10 -3.84 -3.70
N CYS A 84 18.81 -3.84 -4.14
CA CYS A 84 17.68 -3.87 -3.23
C CYS A 84 17.65 -5.19 -2.45
N ILE A 85 17.91 -6.30 -3.14
CA ILE A 85 18.00 -7.64 -2.52
C ILE A 85 19.07 -7.66 -1.43
N ALA A 86 20.25 -7.09 -1.71
CA ALA A 86 21.36 -7.07 -0.79
C ALA A 86 21.11 -6.21 0.46
N GLU A 87 20.32 -5.12 0.35
CA GLU A 87 20.05 -4.22 1.48
C GLU A 87 18.86 -4.64 2.36
N MET A 88 17.92 -5.46 1.86
CA MET A 88 16.73 -5.83 2.65
C MET A 88 17.05 -6.47 4.02
N PRO A 89 18.04 -7.36 4.16
CA PRO A 89 18.47 -7.84 5.48
C PRO A 89 18.97 -6.73 6.42
N GLU A 90 19.60 -5.69 5.87
CA GLU A 90 20.08 -4.55 6.64
C GLU A 90 18.91 -3.70 7.17
N PHE A 91 17.87 -3.50 6.36
CA PHE A 91 16.62 -2.89 6.80
C PHE A 91 15.93 -3.72 7.88
N GLN A 92 15.95 -5.05 7.78
CA GLN A 92 15.40 -5.94 8.81
C GLN A 92 16.12 -5.80 10.15
N LYS A 93 17.44 -5.68 10.16
CA LYS A 93 18.23 -5.43 11.39
C LYS A 93 17.87 -4.06 12.00
N ALA A 94 17.79 -3.02 11.16
CA ALA A 94 17.37 -1.69 11.61
C ALA A 94 15.93 -1.70 12.14
N TYR A 95 15.00 -2.39 11.47
CA TYR A 95 13.65 -2.59 11.95
C TYR A 95 13.58 -3.28 13.30
N ALA A 96 14.38 -4.31 13.53
CA ALA A 96 14.45 -4.98 14.83
C ALA A 96 14.90 -4.03 15.96
N SER A 97 15.68 -3.00 15.64
CA SER A 97 16.17 -2.01 16.60
C SER A 97 15.26 -0.80 16.80
N PHE A 98 14.49 -0.42 15.80
CA PHE A 98 13.73 0.85 15.79
C PHE A 98 12.23 0.70 15.48
N GLY A 99 11.73 -0.50 15.14
CA GLY A 99 10.36 -0.69 14.65
C GLY A 99 9.26 -0.27 15.62
N ASP A 100 9.53 -0.18 16.91
CA ASP A 100 8.66 0.40 17.94
C ASP A 100 8.58 1.94 17.84
N ARG A 101 9.64 2.61 17.40
CA ARG A 101 9.81 4.07 17.36
C ARG A 101 9.80 4.65 15.95
N VAL A 102 10.05 3.85 14.92
CA VAL A 102 10.08 4.25 13.52
C VAL A 102 9.22 3.29 12.69
N SER A 103 8.36 3.80 11.84
CA SER A 103 7.62 3.01 10.87
C SER A 103 8.52 2.66 9.70
N PHE A 104 8.64 1.37 9.36
CA PHE A 104 9.34 0.91 8.16
C PHE A 104 8.31 0.43 7.13
N VAL A 105 8.49 0.80 5.86
CA VAL A 105 7.66 0.35 4.74
C VAL A 105 8.56 0.05 3.56
N GLY A 106 8.46 -1.16 3.02
CA GLY A 106 9.11 -1.53 1.76
C GLY A 106 8.10 -1.48 0.60
N ALA A 107 8.27 -0.58 -0.36
CA ALA A 107 7.37 -0.42 -1.50
C ALA A 107 7.96 -1.12 -2.74
N ASP A 108 7.27 -2.17 -3.18
CA ASP A 108 7.61 -2.94 -4.36
C ASP A 108 7.13 -2.25 -5.64
N LEU A 109 8.01 -2.09 -6.63
CA LEU A 109 7.69 -1.45 -7.90
C LEU A 109 6.90 -2.40 -8.83
N LEU A 110 5.67 -2.75 -8.41
CA LEU A 110 4.80 -3.67 -9.14
C LEU A 110 4.54 -3.22 -10.58
N GLY A 111 4.71 -4.13 -11.53
CA GLY A 111 4.50 -3.88 -12.96
C GLY A 111 5.73 -3.31 -13.69
N ILE A 112 6.81 -2.97 -12.99
CA ILE A 112 8.03 -2.42 -13.59
C ILE A 112 9.00 -3.56 -13.92
N LYS A 113 9.48 -3.60 -15.16
CA LYS A 113 10.44 -4.62 -15.65
C LYS A 113 10.03 -6.07 -15.34
N GLY A 114 8.74 -6.38 -15.48
CA GLY A 114 8.23 -7.73 -15.25
C GLY A 114 8.01 -8.09 -13.78
N GLU A 115 8.10 -7.13 -12.84
CA GLU A 115 7.71 -7.36 -11.44
C GLU A 115 6.23 -7.70 -11.36
N THR A 116 5.90 -8.81 -10.72
CA THR A 116 4.53 -9.29 -10.51
C THR A 116 4.29 -9.57 -9.03
N GLU A 117 3.04 -9.61 -8.60
CA GLU A 117 2.72 -9.96 -7.21
C GLU A 117 3.30 -11.32 -6.81
N ALA A 118 3.25 -12.32 -7.70
CA ALA A 118 3.80 -13.65 -7.43
C ALA A 118 5.32 -13.61 -7.23
N VAL A 119 6.02 -12.83 -8.05
CA VAL A 119 7.48 -12.62 -7.94
C VAL A 119 7.81 -11.90 -6.64
N ALA A 120 7.15 -10.79 -6.36
CA ALA A 120 7.35 -10.00 -5.14
C ALA A 120 7.08 -10.84 -3.87
N LYS A 121 5.96 -11.57 -3.80
CA LYS A 121 5.61 -12.44 -2.67
C LYS A 121 6.65 -13.56 -2.47
N THR A 122 7.03 -14.23 -3.55
CA THR A 122 8.04 -15.31 -3.50
C THR A 122 9.38 -14.80 -3.00
N PHE A 123 9.77 -13.62 -3.46
CA PHE A 123 11.01 -12.99 -3.04
C PHE A 123 10.94 -12.55 -1.57
N ALA A 124 9.89 -11.84 -1.16
CA ALA A 124 9.68 -11.41 0.22
C ALA A 124 9.72 -12.57 1.22
N ALA A 125 9.06 -13.70 0.88
CA ALA A 125 9.08 -14.90 1.72
C ALA A 125 10.49 -15.46 1.93
N ARG A 126 11.37 -15.37 0.93
CA ARG A 126 12.76 -15.85 1.03
C ARG A 126 13.69 -14.91 1.81
N THR A 127 13.41 -13.61 1.83
CA THR A 127 14.24 -12.64 2.58
C THR A 127 14.02 -12.68 4.09
N GLY A 128 12.87 -13.20 4.53
CA GLY A 128 12.51 -13.26 5.95
C GLY A 128 12.30 -11.90 6.62
N VAL A 129 12.10 -10.83 5.84
CA VAL A 129 11.80 -9.49 6.38
C VAL A 129 10.40 -9.47 7.02
N ARG A 130 10.28 -8.71 8.12
CA ARG A 130 9.05 -8.62 8.93
C ARG A 130 8.44 -7.23 8.96
N TYR A 131 9.13 -6.20 8.48
CA TYR A 131 8.50 -4.90 8.31
C TYR A 131 7.50 -4.93 7.15
N PRO A 132 6.44 -4.10 7.19
CA PRO A 132 5.42 -4.07 6.16
C PRO A 132 5.96 -3.88 4.75
N LEU A 133 5.62 -4.80 3.85
CA LEU A 133 5.89 -4.69 2.43
C LEU A 133 4.58 -4.39 1.71
N VAL A 134 4.60 -3.41 0.81
CA VAL A 134 3.44 -2.95 0.04
C VAL A 134 3.74 -2.96 -1.45
N TYR A 135 2.68 -3.02 -2.26
CA TYR A 135 2.78 -2.82 -3.71
C TYR A 135 2.68 -1.32 -4.06
N ASP A 136 3.54 -0.87 -4.95
CA ASP A 136 3.45 0.43 -5.64
C ASP A 136 3.16 0.19 -7.13
N PRO A 137 1.89 -0.04 -7.52
CA PRO A 137 1.53 -0.36 -8.89
C PRO A 137 1.91 0.75 -9.87
N GLY A 138 2.69 0.38 -10.90
CA GLY A 138 3.18 1.32 -11.89
C GLY A 138 4.18 2.33 -11.35
N ALA A 139 4.76 2.09 -10.16
CA ALA A 139 5.72 2.96 -9.50
C ALA A 139 5.17 4.40 -9.28
N VAL A 140 3.89 4.52 -8.94
CA VAL A 140 3.24 5.84 -8.80
C VAL A 140 3.76 6.57 -7.56
N LEU A 141 3.87 5.89 -6.41
CA LEU A 141 4.47 6.48 -5.22
C LEU A 141 5.95 6.80 -5.44
N TYR A 142 6.69 5.87 -6.05
CA TYR A 142 8.09 6.08 -6.42
C TYR A 142 8.28 7.35 -7.25
N GLY A 143 7.39 7.60 -8.22
CA GLY A 143 7.41 8.75 -9.11
C GLY A 143 7.30 10.10 -8.39
N HIS A 144 6.80 10.14 -7.16
CA HIS A 144 6.85 11.36 -6.33
C HIS A 144 8.27 11.68 -5.83
N PHE A 145 9.18 10.72 -5.86
CA PHE A 145 10.52 10.90 -5.29
C PHE A 145 11.64 10.80 -6.30
N SER A 146 11.38 10.26 -7.49
CA SER A 146 12.39 10.19 -8.56
C SER A 146 11.73 10.22 -9.94
N ALA A 147 12.26 11.07 -10.82
CA ALA A 147 11.84 11.13 -12.22
C ALA A 147 12.51 10.04 -13.09
N GLN A 148 13.53 9.39 -12.57
CA GLN A 148 14.28 8.35 -13.26
C GLN A 148 14.26 7.06 -12.44
N LEU A 149 14.28 5.92 -13.12
CA LEU A 149 14.35 4.62 -12.46
C LEU A 149 15.77 4.36 -11.94
N VAL A 150 16.07 4.87 -10.75
CA VAL A 150 17.31 4.66 -10.00
C VAL A 150 16.97 3.85 -8.75
N MET A 151 17.51 2.67 -8.59
CA MET A 151 17.17 1.76 -7.50
C MET A 151 18.42 1.27 -6.75
N PRO A 152 18.30 1.09 -5.43
CA PRO A 152 17.19 1.42 -4.53
C PRO A 152 17.10 2.92 -4.22
N VAL A 153 15.93 3.36 -3.73
CA VAL A 153 15.71 4.70 -3.15
C VAL A 153 15.09 4.54 -1.78
N THR A 154 15.55 5.32 -0.83
CA THR A 154 14.99 5.34 0.54
C THR A 154 14.63 6.76 0.94
N ILE A 155 13.43 6.93 1.47
CA ILE A 155 12.90 8.20 1.95
C ILE A 155 12.79 8.13 3.48
N PHE A 156 13.39 9.10 4.14
CA PHE A 156 13.30 9.29 5.60
C PHE A 156 12.31 10.42 5.86
N VAL A 157 11.28 10.15 6.64
CA VAL A 157 10.15 11.04 6.90
C VAL A 157 10.04 11.33 8.38
N ARG A 158 9.95 12.61 8.77
CA ARG A 158 9.72 13.00 10.15
C ARG A 158 8.30 12.67 10.61
N SER A 159 8.08 12.71 11.92
CA SER A 159 6.75 12.46 12.52
C SER A 159 5.65 13.43 12.06
N ASP A 160 6.01 14.61 11.58
CA ASP A 160 5.08 15.59 10.98
C ASP A 160 4.69 15.26 9.52
N GLY A 161 5.29 14.21 8.93
CA GLY A 161 5.05 13.77 7.56
C GLY A 161 5.91 14.50 6.51
N ILE A 162 6.94 15.24 6.95
CA ILE A 162 7.86 15.96 6.06
C ILE A 162 9.07 15.10 5.70
N VAL A 163 9.47 15.09 4.44
CA VAL A 163 10.68 14.42 3.97
C VAL A 163 11.91 15.05 4.62
N ALA A 164 12.59 14.29 5.47
CA ALA A 164 13.82 14.73 6.13
C ALA A 164 15.08 14.48 5.29
N PHE A 165 15.05 13.38 4.53
CA PHE A 165 16.20 12.97 3.71
C PHE A 165 15.76 11.98 2.63
N ARG A 166 16.47 11.97 1.50
CA ARG A 166 16.32 11.00 0.42
C ARG A 166 17.69 10.42 0.07
N GLN A 167 17.80 9.11 0.07
CA GLN A 167 18.99 8.36 -0.28
C GLN A 167 18.79 7.64 -1.60
N PHE A 168 19.73 7.77 -2.49
CA PHE A 168 19.89 6.94 -3.69
C PHE A 168 21.01 5.93 -3.47
N GLY A 169 20.78 4.70 -3.92
CA GLY A 169 21.71 3.59 -3.73
C GLY A 169 21.55 2.84 -2.40
N PRO A 170 22.22 1.69 -2.27
CA PRO A 170 22.03 0.77 -1.16
C PRO A 170 22.51 1.32 0.17
N LEU A 171 21.86 0.86 1.23
CA LEU A 171 22.17 1.23 2.61
C LEU A 171 22.57 0.01 3.43
N THR A 172 23.59 0.17 4.27
CA THR A 172 23.92 -0.78 5.35
C THR A 172 23.10 -0.46 6.60
N GLU A 173 22.94 -1.42 7.52
CA GLU A 173 22.31 -1.20 8.82
C GLU A 173 22.92 0.00 9.56
N ALA A 174 24.25 0.06 9.62
CA ALA A 174 24.96 1.15 10.29
C ALA A 174 24.57 2.52 9.72
N LYS A 175 24.43 2.63 8.39
CA LYS A 175 24.02 3.89 7.75
C LYS A 175 22.55 4.19 7.96
N ILE A 176 21.68 3.18 7.95
CA ILE A 176 20.24 3.36 8.28
C ILE A 176 20.12 3.90 9.71
N ARG A 177 20.82 3.30 10.68
CA ARG A 177 20.83 3.74 12.08
C ARG A 177 21.34 5.18 12.23
N ASP A 178 22.43 5.53 11.55
CA ASP A 178 22.94 6.90 11.53
C ASP A 178 21.89 7.89 11.00
N LEU A 179 21.26 7.60 9.87
CA LEU A 179 20.25 8.44 9.27
C LEU A 179 18.97 8.54 10.14
N VAL A 180 18.53 7.45 10.76
CA VAL A 180 17.41 7.47 11.71
C VAL A 180 17.70 8.41 12.88
N ARG A 181 18.91 8.34 13.44
CA ARG A 181 19.31 9.23 14.55
C ARG A 181 19.46 10.68 14.11
N THR A 182 20.20 10.92 13.03
CA THR A 182 20.59 12.27 12.62
C THR A 182 19.52 13.03 11.85
N LYS A 183 18.67 12.31 11.09
CA LYS A 183 17.62 12.93 10.27
C LYS A 183 16.24 12.85 10.86
N LEU A 184 15.96 11.84 11.68
CA LEU A 184 14.64 11.65 12.30
C LEU A 184 14.66 11.95 13.82
N GLY A 185 15.81 12.17 14.43
CA GLY A 185 15.94 12.50 15.86
C GLY A 185 15.57 11.35 16.79
N VAL A 186 15.68 10.10 16.34
CA VAL A 186 15.35 8.91 17.13
C VAL A 186 16.63 8.32 17.74
N ALA A 187 16.68 8.27 19.07
CA ALA A 187 17.80 7.73 19.82
C ALA A 187 17.88 6.18 19.76
#